data_2c99e56d302983d4f207298eb09dee5c
#
_entry.id   2c99e56d302983d4f207298eb09dee5c
#
_cell.length_a   1.000
_cell.length_b   1.000
_cell.length_c   1.000
_cell.angle_alpha   90.00
_cell.angle_beta   90.00
_cell.angle_gamma   90.00
#
_symmetry.space_group_name_H-M   'P 1'
#
loop_
_entity.id
_entity.type
_entity.pdbx_description
1 polymer ?
#
loop_
_entity_poly.entity_id
_entity_poly.type
_entity_poly.pdbx_seq_one_letter_code
_entity_poly.pdbx_strand_id
1 'polypeptide(L)' 'MTPIEKLVDFFGGQTKTALALDVSQAAVSYWVAGIHPMGAEKAFKAEELTGGKVTARELCMGQKRTQTAA' A
#
# COMPACT_ATOMS: atom_id res chain seq x y z
N MET A 1 4.42 -12.47 1.47
CA MET A 1 4.53 -11.07 0.99
C MET A 1 3.27 -10.31 1.38
N THR A 2 3.42 -9.16 2.01
CA THR A 2 2.26 -8.36 2.41
C THR A 2 1.67 -7.67 1.19
N PRO A 3 0.41 -7.23 1.28
CA PRO A 3 -0.19 -6.50 0.16
C PRO A 3 0.61 -5.26 -0.26
N ILE A 4 1.17 -4.53 0.72
CA ILE A 4 1.95 -3.35 0.36
C ILE A 4 3.26 -3.74 -0.33
N GLU A 5 3.85 -4.85 0.07
CA GLU A 5 5.05 -5.34 -0.60
C GLU A 5 4.75 -5.75 -2.04
N LYS A 6 3.59 -6.37 -2.26
CA LYS A 6 3.18 -6.73 -3.62
C LYS A 6 3.01 -5.49 -4.48
N LEU A 7 2.47 -4.43 -3.88
CA LEU A 7 2.26 -3.17 -4.58
C LEU A 7 3.60 -2.55 -4.98
N VAL A 8 4.54 -2.51 -4.04
CA VAL A 8 5.86 -1.96 -4.29
C VAL A 8 6.58 -2.77 -5.37
N ASP A 9 6.46 -4.08 -5.30
CA ASP A 9 7.07 -4.96 -6.28
C ASP A 9 6.46 -4.74 -7.67
N PHE A 10 5.15 -4.53 -7.73
CA PHE A 10 4.46 -4.29 -8.99
C PHE A 10 5.01 -3.06 -9.70
N PHE A 11 5.23 -1.98 -8.97
CA PHE A 11 5.75 -0.75 -9.57
C PHE A 11 7.26 -0.75 -9.74
N GLY A 12 7.95 -1.68 -9.12
CA GLY A 12 9.39 -1.79 -9.28
C GLY A 12 10.20 -1.03 -8.26
N GLY A 13 9.64 -0.79 -7.08
CA GLY A 13 10.38 -0.14 -5.99
C GLY A 13 9.56 0.93 -5.31
N GLN A 14 10.03 1.36 -4.14
CA GLN A 14 9.31 2.34 -3.34
C GLN A 14 9.23 3.70 -4.02
N THR A 15 10.30 4.13 -4.67
CA THR A 15 10.30 5.42 -5.35
C THR A 15 9.27 5.45 -6.47
N LYS A 16 9.22 4.38 -7.27
CA LYS A 16 8.27 4.31 -8.37
C LYS A 16 6.84 4.22 -7.86
N THR A 17 6.64 3.52 -6.75
CA THR A 17 5.33 3.44 -6.13
C THR A 17 4.89 4.82 -5.66
N ALA A 18 5.79 5.57 -5.04
CA ALA A 18 5.49 6.92 -4.57
C ALA A 18 5.08 7.82 -5.72
N LEU A 19 5.80 7.75 -6.82
CA LEU A 19 5.47 8.54 -8.00
C LEU A 19 4.11 8.17 -8.57
N ALA A 20 3.82 6.88 -8.62
CA ALA A 20 2.56 6.40 -9.18
C ALA A 20 1.37 6.85 -8.34
N LEU A 21 1.53 6.88 -7.03
CA LEU A 21 0.45 7.25 -6.12
C LEU A 21 0.47 8.71 -5.71
N ASP A 22 1.44 9.46 -6.23
CA ASP A 22 1.58 10.89 -5.93
C ASP A 22 1.72 11.15 -4.44
N VAL A 23 2.62 10.39 -3.82
CA VAL A 23 2.94 10.54 -2.41
C VAL A 23 4.46 10.60 -2.25
N SER A 24 4.93 10.92 -1.06
CA SER A 24 6.36 10.93 -0.80
C SER A 24 6.88 9.50 -0.65
N GLN A 25 8.18 9.33 -0.89
CA GLN A 25 8.79 8.03 -0.67
C GLN A 25 8.72 7.63 0.80
N ALA A 26 8.78 8.62 1.70
CA ALA A 26 8.66 8.35 3.12
C ALA A 26 7.32 7.70 3.45
N ALA A 27 6.25 8.16 2.80
CA ALA A 27 4.93 7.57 3.02
C ALA A 27 4.93 6.09 2.64
N VAL A 28 5.50 5.76 1.49
CA VAL A 28 5.57 4.37 1.05
C VAL A 28 6.41 3.54 2.03
N SER A 29 7.50 4.11 2.49
CA SER A 29 8.36 3.43 3.45
C SER A 29 7.61 3.13 4.75
N TYR A 30 6.81 4.07 5.22
CA TYR A 30 6.00 3.86 6.43
C TYR A 30 4.98 2.76 6.23
N TRP A 31 4.36 2.71 5.05
CA TRP A 31 3.42 1.64 4.75
C TRP A 31 4.09 0.28 4.77
N VAL A 32 5.27 0.19 4.16
CA VAL A 32 6.01 -1.07 4.11
C VAL A 32 6.42 -1.51 5.52
N ALA A 33 6.83 -0.56 6.35
CA ALA A 33 7.24 -0.85 7.71
C ALA A 33 6.07 -1.11 8.65
N GLY A 34 4.85 -0.79 8.22
CA GLY A 34 3.68 -0.99 9.07
C GLY A 34 3.49 0.09 10.12
N ILE A 35 4.16 1.23 9.96
CA ILE A 35 4.07 2.33 10.91
C ILE A 35 2.77 3.10 10.74
N HIS A 36 2.38 3.32 9.50
CA HIS A 36 1.14 4.02 9.18
C HIS A 36 0.32 3.20 8.20
N PRO A 37 -0.99 3.15 8.37
CA PRO A 37 -1.84 2.47 7.40
C PRO A 37 -2.00 3.32 6.14
N MET A 38 -2.23 2.68 5.02
CA MET A 38 -2.54 3.38 3.79
C MET A 38 -3.99 3.85 3.86
N GLY A 39 -4.22 5.11 3.52
CA GLY A 39 -5.57 5.64 3.49
C GLY A 39 -6.38 5.02 2.37
N ALA A 40 -7.70 5.00 2.54
CA ALA A 40 -8.59 4.38 1.56
C ALA A 40 -8.44 4.99 0.18
N GLU A 41 -8.26 6.30 0.11
CA GLU A 41 -8.13 6.99 -1.17
C GLU A 41 -6.94 6.47 -1.96
N LYS A 42 -5.80 6.35 -1.30
CA LYS A 42 -4.60 5.85 -1.97
C LYS A 42 -4.72 4.36 -2.27
N ALA A 43 -5.39 3.63 -1.40
CA ALA A 43 -5.60 2.20 -1.61
C ALA A 43 -6.45 1.95 -2.84
N PHE A 44 -7.52 2.72 -3.03
CA PHE A 44 -8.35 2.59 -4.22
C PHE A 44 -7.59 2.96 -5.48
N LYS A 45 -6.76 3.99 -5.39
CA LYS A 45 -5.94 4.37 -6.54
C LYS A 45 -4.95 3.27 -6.89
N ALA A 46 -4.36 2.64 -5.88
CA ALA A 46 -3.43 1.54 -6.11
C ALA A 46 -4.12 0.36 -6.77
N GLU A 47 -5.33 0.04 -6.33
CA GLU A 47 -6.08 -1.03 -6.95
C GLU A 47 -6.34 -0.73 -8.42
N GLU A 48 -6.72 0.50 -8.71
CA GLU A 48 -7.01 0.93 -10.07
C GLU A 48 -5.77 0.82 -10.95
N LEU A 49 -4.65 1.30 -10.44
CA LEU A 49 -3.40 1.32 -11.21
C LEU A 49 -2.83 -0.06 -11.45
N THR A 50 -3.10 -0.99 -10.56
CA THR A 50 -2.60 -2.37 -10.71
C THR A 50 -3.59 -3.25 -11.46
N GLY A 51 -4.74 -2.70 -11.85
CA GLY A 51 -5.75 -3.50 -12.53
C GLY A 51 -6.35 -4.56 -11.63
N GLY A 52 -6.35 -4.33 -10.33
CA GLY A 52 -6.94 -5.25 -9.37
C GLY A 52 -5.99 -6.31 -8.84
N LYS A 53 -4.73 -6.27 -9.23
CA LYS A 53 -3.76 -7.25 -8.72
C LYS A 53 -3.55 -7.08 -7.22
N VAL A 54 -3.62 -5.85 -6.74
CA VAL A 54 -3.59 -5.55 -5.32
C VAL A 54 -4.84 -4.73 -5.06
N THR A 55 -5.70 -5.19 -4.18
CA THR A 55 -6.98 -4.54 -3.96
C THR A 55 -6.90 -3.56 -2.81
N ALA A 56 -7.78 -2.56 -2.84
CA ALA A 56 -7.87 -1.60 -1.75
C ALA A 56 -8.20 -2.29 -0.45
N ARG A 57 -9.04 -3.31 -0.53
CA ARG A 57 -9.43 -4.07 0.65
C ARG A 57 -8.20 -4.73 1.29
N GLU A 58 -7.35 -5.36 0.49
CA GLU A 58 -6.14 -5.98 1.01
C GLU A 58 -5.22 -4.95 1.66
N LEU A 59 -5.05 -3.81 1.00
CA LEU A 59 -4.14 -2.79 1.49
C LEU A 59 -4.61 -2.22 2.82
N CYS A 60 -5.90 -1.99 2.94
CA CYS A 60 -6.45 -1.45 4.19
C CYS A 60 -6.52 -2.50 5.28
N MET A 61 -7.03 -3.67 4.96
CA MET A 61 -7.26 -4.68 5.98
C MET A 61 -5.98 -5.37 6.42
N GLY A 62 -5.05 -5.52 5.49
CA GLY A 62 -3.78 -6.14 5.83
C GLY A 62 -3.03 -5.38 6.89
N GLN A 63 -3.23 -4.07 6.95
CA GLN A 63 -2.55 -3.22 7.91
C GLN A 63 -3.28 -3.14 9.24
N LYS A 64 -4.56 -3.44 9.24
CA LYS A 64 -5.34 -3.38 10.46
C LYS A 64 -5.37 -4.67 11.22
N ARG A 65 -4.85 -5.70 10.62
CA ARG A 65 -4.94 -7.04 11.19
C ARG A 65 -4.44 -7.10 12.63
N THR A 66 -3.33 -6.44 12.89
CA THR A 66 -2.75 -6.47 14.22
C THR A 66 -3.59 -5.73 15.24
N GLN A 67 -4.33 -4.74 14.78
CA GLN A 67 -5.15 -3.95 15.68
C GLN A 67 -6.37 -4.70 16.16
N THR A 68 -6.86 -5.58 15.34
CA THR A 68 -8.05 -6.33 15.70
C THR A 68 -7.78 -7.31 16.81
N ALA A 69 -6.53 -7.59 17.08
CA ALA A 69 -6.18 -8.46 18.19
C ALA A 69 -6.57 -7.86 19.54
N ALA A 70 -6.78 -6.58 19.59
CA ALA A 70 -7.16 -5.91 20.83
C ALA A 70 -8.66 -6.17 21.19
#